data_979d5293e623823bcd18640602208d99
#
_entry.id   979d5293e623823bcd18640602208d99
#
_cell.length_a   1.000
_cell.length_b   1.000
_cell.length_c   1.000
_cell.angle_alpha   90.00
_cell.angle_beta   90.00
_cell.angle_gamma   90.00
#
_symmetry.space_group_name_H-M   'P 1'
#
loop_
_entity.id
_entity.type
_entity.pdbx_description
1 polymer ?
#
loop_
_entity_poly.entity_id
_entity_poly.type
_entity_poly.pdbx_seq_one_letter_code
_entity_poly.pdbx_strand_id
1 'polypeptide(L)'
;MSKIRVAIVGVGNCASSLVQGVTHYADAEPTDTVGGLMHVQFGDYHVSDIEFVAAFDVDAAKVGLDLADAINASENNTIRIADVAPTGVVVQRGVTLDGFGKYYHETVEESAQPPVDVVEALKDARVDVVVSYLPVGSEEADRFYAQCAIDAGCAFVNCLPVFIASDPQWARKFTDAGLPIIGDDVKSQIGATITHRVLARLFEERGVTIDRTYQLNVGGNMDFKNMLERERLISKKISKTQAVTSNVGKEFEARDIHVGPSDYVGWLDDRKFAFVRLEGHNFGGAPVSLEYKLEVWDSPNSAGVVIDAIRAAKIGLDRGIGGPLLSPSSFFMKSPPEQRHDEDAMASTEDFIAGRVER
;
A
#
# COMPACT_ATOMS: atom_id res chain seq x y z
N MET A 1 21.47 1.73 -16.82
CA MET A 1 20.39 2.56 -16.26
C MET A 1 20.72 2.86 -14.82
N SER A 2 20.26 3.97 -14.25
CA SER A 2 20.48 4.26 -12.83
C SER A 2 19.57 3.36 -11.98
N LYS A 3 20.07 2.85 -10.86
CA LYS A 3 19.26 2.11 -9.88
C LYS A 3 18.29 3.06 -9.19
N ILE A 4 17.18 2.51 -8.70
CA ILE A 4 16.22 3.21 -7.85
C ILE A 4 16.57 2.87 -6.40
N ARG A 5 17.07 3.84 -5.65
CA ARG A 5 17.52 3.65 -4.27
C ARG A 5 16.33 3.82 -3.31
N VAL A 6 15.92 2.73 -2.68
CA VAL A 6 14.69 2.66 -1.89
C VAL A 6 14.99 2.50 -0.41
N ALA A 7 14.30 3.31 0.41
CA ALA A 7 14.21 3.10 1.85
C ALA A 7 12.84 2.50 2.22
N ILE A 8 12.86 1.55 3.16
CA ILE A 8 11.65 0.94 3.71
C ILE A 8 11.44 1.41 5.15
N VAL A 9 10.23 1.86 5.47
CA VAL A 9 9.79 2.20 6.81
C VAL A 9 8.75 1.18 7.25
N GLY A 10 9.10 0.35 8.24
CA GLY A 10 8.32 -0.81 8.67
C GLY A 10 8.67 -2.09 7.90
N VAL A 11 9.46 -2.98 8.54
CA VAL A 11 9.96 -4.24 7.94
C VAL A 11 9.04 -5.41 8.33
N GLY A 12 7.73 -5.26 8.00
CA GLY A 12 6.71 -6.28 8.22
C GLY A 12 6.51 -7.21 7.01
N ASN A 13 5.37 -7.92 6.97
CA ASN A 13 4.99 -8.83 5.89
C ASN A 13 5.00 -8.18 4.50
N CYS A 14 4.51 -6.93 4.40
CA CYS A 14 4.49 -6.21 3.12
C CYS A 14 5.91 -5.92 2.62
N ALA A 15 6.82 -5.51 3.52
CA ALA A 15 8.23 -5.32 3.18
C ALA A 15 8.90 -6.65 2.79
N SER A 16 8.58 -7.74 3.51
CA SER A 16 9.05 -9.09 3.17
C SER A 16 8.64 -9.47 1.75
N SER A 17 7.37 -9.32 1.41
CA SER A 17 6.87 -9.63 0.07
C SER A 17 7.45 -8.72 -1.02
N LEU A 18 7.69 -7.44 -0.71
CA LEU A 18 8.30 -6.49 -1.65
C LEU A 18 9.74 -6.89 -1.97
N VAL A 19 10.57 -7.13 -0.95
CA VAL A 19 11.99 -7.47 -1.11
C VAL A 19 12.15 -8.82 -1.83
N GLN A 20 11.37 -9.82 -1.42
CA GLN A 20 11.33 -11.11 -2.10
C GLN A 20 10.83 -10.99 -3.54
N GLY A 21 9.82 -10.16 -3.81
CA GLY A 21 9.26 -9.93 -5.14
C GLY A 21 10.26 -9.33 -6.12
N VAL A 22 11.04 -8.35 -5.68
CA VAL A 22 12.14 -7.78 -6.49
C VAL A 22 13.19 -8.84 -6.82
N THR A 23 13.56 -9.68 -5.85
CA THR A 23 14.48 -10.79 -6.08
C THR A 23 13.90 -11.83 -7.04
N HIS A 24 12.61 -12.18 -6.88
CA HIS A 24 11.93 -13.20 -7.68
C HIS A 24 11.84 -12.85 -9.16
N TYR A 25 11.60 -11.57 -9.46
CA TYR A 25 11.45 -11.08 -10.85
C TYR A 25 12.73 -10.43 -11.41
N ALA A 26 13.87 -10.53 -10.71
CA ALA A 26 15.10 -9.87 -11.12
C ALA A 26 15.61 -10.29 -12.51
N ASP A 27 15.38 -11.55 -12.88
CA ASP A 27 15.83 -12.15 -14.14
C ASP A 27 14.70 -12.25 -15.18
N ALA A 28 13.52 -11.65 -14.95
CA ALA A 28 12.45 -11.64 -15.94
C ALA A 28 12.83 -10.79 -17.15
N GLU A 29 12.43 -11.21 -18.35
CA GLU A 29 12.71 -10.42 -19.55
C GLU A 29 11.78 -9.18 -19.61
N PRO A 30 12.24 -8.04 -20.13
CA PRO A 30 11.45 -6.81 -20.22
C PRO A 30 10.06 -6.94 -20.84
N THR A 31 9.91 -7.92 -21.74
CA THR A 31 8.67 -8.20 -22.48
C THR A 31 7.80 -9.28 -21.86
N ASP A 32 8.25 -9.89 -20.77
CA ASP A 32 7.47 -10.92 -20.09
C ASP A 32 6.21 -10.34 -19.45
N THR A 33 5.14 -11.14 -19.45
CA THR A 33 3.96 -10.88 -18.65
C THR A 33 4.02 -11.74 -17.40
N VAL A 34 4.24 -11.11 -16.25
CA VAL A 34 4.37 -11.78 -14.96
C VAL A 34 3.21 -11.44 -14.05
N GLY A 35 2.86 -12.33 -13.14
CA GLY A 35 1.78 -12.09 -12.18
C GLY A 35 2.13 -10.95 -11.24
N GLY A 36 1.18 -10.02 -11.04
CA GLY A 36 1.27 -8.99 -10.02
C GLY A 36 1.98 -7.69 -10.41
N LEU A 37 2.50 -7.55 -11.61
CA LEU A 37 3.10 -6.33 -12.14
C LEU A 37 2.31 -5.82 -13.35
N MET A 38 2.26 -4.49 -13.55
CA MET A 38 1.81 -3.95 -14.82
C MET A 38 2.77 -4.35 -15.94
N HIS A 39 4.06 -4.11 -15.71
CA HIS A 39 5.14 -4.43 -16.64
C HIS A 39 6.39 -4.88 -15.89
N VAL A 40 7.16 -5.80 -16.45
CA VAL A 40 8.53 -6.09 -15.99
C VAL A 40 9.41 -4.86 -16.22
N GLN A 41 9.31 -4.26 -17.41
CA GLN A 41 9.93 -2.99 -17.75
C GLN A 41 8.89 -1.86 -17.67
N PHE A 42 8.96 -1.01 -16.65
CA PHE A 42 8.05 0.10 -16.41
C PHE A 42 8.72 1.43 -16.83
N GLY A 43 8.43 1.89 -18.03
CA GLY A 43 9.18 2.98 -18.64
C GLY A 43 10.67 2.60 -18.80
N ASP A 44 11.54 3.43 -18.24
CA ASP A 44 13.00 3.18 -18.27
C ASP A 44 13.48 2.23 -17.18
N TYR A 45 12.59 1.72 -16.29
CA TYR A 45 12.98 0.97 -15.11
C TYR A 45 12.50 -0.47 -15.13
N HIS A 46 13.47 -1.41 -15.08
CA HIS A 46 13.22 -2.82 -14.84
C HIS A 46 12.99 -3.09 -13.34
N VAL A 47 12.33 -4.22 -12.99
CA VAL A 47 12.14 -4.61 -11.58
C VAL A 47 13.47 -4.69 -10.84
N SER A 48 14.51 -5.26 -11.47
CA SER A 48 15.85 -5.39 -10.88
C SER A 48 16.61 -4.07 -10.72
N ASP A 49 16.05 -2.94 -11.18
CA ASP A 49 16.64 -1.64 -10.92
C ASP A 49 16.32 -1.09 -9.52
N ILE A 50 15.38 -1.72 -8.82
CA ILE A 50 15.09 -1.40 -7.41
C ILE A 50 16.21 -1.95 -6.53
N GLU A 51 16.85 -1.06 -5.77
CA GLU A 51 17.89 -1.37 -4.80
C GLU A 51 17.48 -0.85 -3.42
N PHE A 52 17.30 -1.75 -2.45
CA PHE A 52 17.03 -1.36 -1.08
C PHE A 52 18.35 -0.89 -0.44
N VAL A 53 18.34 0.31 0.14
CA VAL A 53 19.57 0.95 0.64
C VAL A 53 19.45 1.46 2.07
N ALA A 54 18.24 1.52 2.62
CA ALA A 54 17.96 1.81 4.01
C ALA A 54 16.67 1.10 4.46
N ALA A 55 16.60 0.75 5.73
CA ALA A 55 15.41 0.16 6.32
C ALA A 55 15.29 0.61 7.78
N PHE A 56 14.07 0.95 8.20
CA PHE A 56 13.76 1.39 9.55
C PHE A 56 12.66 0.54 10.16
N ASP A 57 12.87 0.09 11.38
CA ASP A 57 11.87 -0.62 12.18
C ASP A 57 12.05 -0.24 13.65
N VAL A 58 11.10 -0.64 14.49
CA VAL A 58 11.14 -0.43 15.94
C VAL A 58 11.21 -1.74 16.72
N ASP A 59 11.02 -2.88 16.06
CA ASP A 59 11.03 -4.22 16.63
C ASP A 59 12.46 -4.64 17.03
N ALA A 60 12.65 -4.99 18.31
CA ALA A 60 13.95 -5.44 18.85
C ALA A 60 14.49 -6.68 18.14
N ALA A 61 13.62 -7.53 17.60
CA ALA A 61 14.02 -8.74 16.87
C ALA A 61 14.49 -8.46 15.42
N LYS A 62 14.33 -7.23 14.92
CA LYS A 62 14.69 -6.84 13.55
C LYS A 62 15.79 -5.78 13.51
N VAL A 63 15.75 -4.82 14.44
CA VAL A 63 16.77 -3.76 14.53
C VAL A 63 18.15 -4.35 14.72
N GLY A 64 19.08 -4.01 13.83
CA GLY A 64 20.45 -4.52 13.82
C GLY A 64 20.68 -5.73 12.94
N LEU A 65 19.61 -6.37 12.40
CA LEU A 65 19.75 -7.45 11.41
C LEU A 65 19.97 -6.90 10.01
N ASP A 66 20.57 -7.71 9.11
CA ASP A 66 20.48 -7.47 7.67
C ASP A 66 19.02 -7.55 7.21
N LEU A 67 18.63 -6.72 6.26
CA LEU A 67 17.27 -6.68 5.74
C LEU A 67 16.80 -8.06 5.24
N ALA A 68 17.68 -8.88 4.63
CA ALA A 68 17.37 -10.22 4.18
C ALA A 68 16.96 -11.18 5.32
N ASP A 69 17.50 -10.97 6.52
CA ASP A 69 17.13 -11.73 7.71
C ASP A 69 15.90 -11.12 8.39
N ALA A 70 15.87 -9.80 8.50
CA ALA A 70 14.79 -9.05 9.17
C ALA A 70 13.41 -9.28 8.53
N ILE A 71 13.32 -9.42 7.21
CA ILE A 71 12.07 -9.71 6.49
C ILE A 71 11.47 -11.06 6.85
N ASN A 72 12.23 -11.96 7.49
CA ASN A 72 11.81 -13.29 7.95
C ASN A 72 11.77 -13.40 9.48
N ALA A 73 12.02 -12.31 10.20
CA ALA A 73 12.11 -12.31 11.67
C ALA A 73 10.80 -11.90 12.34
N SER A 74 10.70 -12.15 13.66
CA SER A 74 9.59 -11.74 14.51
C SER A 74 8.24 -12.29 14.03
N GLU A 75 7.21 -11.44 13.98
CA GLU A 75 5.83 -11.79 13.60
C GLU A 75 5.59 -11.86 12.09
N ASN A 76 6.65 -11.78 11.26
CA ASN A 76 6.51 -11.93 9.81
C ASN A 76 6.16 -13.38 9.47
N ASN A 77 4.98 -13.57 8.89
CA ASN A 77 4.39 -14.88 8.60
C ASN A 77 3.86 -14.98 7.15
N THR A 78 4.32 -14.10 6.25
CA THR A 78 3.97 -14.19 4.83
C THR A 78 4.65 -15.37 4.15
N ILE A 79 4.08 -15.79 3.02
CA ILE A 79 4.64 -16.89 2.21
C ILE A 79 6.05 -16.55 1.72
N ARG A 80 6.94 -17.56 1.72
CA ARG A 80 8.26 -17.43 1.13
C ARG A 80 8.17 -17.54 -0.39
N ILE A 81 8.58 -16.49 -1.09
CA ILE A 81 8.55 -16.37 -2.56
C ILE A 81 9.94 -16.62 -3.15
N ALA A 82 10.97 -16.09 -2.50
CA ALA A 82 12.35 -16.19 -2.93
C ALA A 82 13.32 -16.21 -1.74
N ASP A 83 14.50 -16.77 -1.96
CA ASP A 83 15.62 -16.66 -1.04
C ASP A 83 16.39 -15.37 -1.35
N VAL A 84 16.35 -14.43 -0.42
CA VAL A 84 17.05 -13.15 -0.56
C VAL A 84 18.47 -13.30 -0.02
N ALA A 85 19.47 -13.02 -0.87
CA ALA A 85 20.87 -12.97 -0.44
C ALA A 85 21.10 -11.80 0.54
N PRO A 86 22.14 -11.85 1.41
CA PRO A 86 22.48 -10.72 2.26
C PRO A 86 22.58 -9.42 1.47
N THR A 87 21.83 -8.41 1.91
CA THR A 87 21.70 -7.13 1.21
C THR A 87 22.80 -6.15 1.61
N GLY A 88 23.43 -6.34 2.77
CA GLY A 88 24.32 -5.37 3.39
C GLY A 88 23.58 -4.17 4.01
N VAL A 89 22.25 -4.17 3.99
CA VAL A 89 21.43 -3.11 4.58
C VAL A 89 21.02 -3.53 5.98
N VAL A 90 21.55 -2.86 6.99
CA VAL A 90 21.19 -3.08 8.40
C VAL A 90 19.92 -2.33 8.71
N VAL A 91 18.93 -3.01 9.30
CA VAL A 91 17.69 -2.37 9.78
C VAL A 91 18.03 -1.44 10.95
N GLN A 92 17.74 -0.16 10.79
CA GLN A 92 18.01 0.88 11.77
C GLN A 92 16.79 1.10 12.67
N ARG A 93 17.05 1.58 13.91
CA ARG A 93 15.99 1.95 14.85
C ARG A 93 15.31 3.24 14.39
N GLY A 94 14.08 3.11 13.91
CA GLY A 94 13.23 4.24 13.52
C GLY A 94 12.58 4.94 14.73
N VAL A 95 11.71 5.92 14.47
CA VAL A 95 10.94 6.62 15.51
C VAL A 95 9.59 5.91 15.70
N THR A 96 9.15 5.69 16.94
CA THR A 96 7.93 4.93 17.26
C THR A 96 6.66 5.78 17.15
N LEU A 97 6.64 6.94 17.83
CA LEU A 97 5.46 7.79 17.96
C LEU A 97 4.19 6.97 18.27
N ASP A 98 3.14 7.11 17.44
CA ASP A 98 1.90 6.35 17.50
C ASP A 98 1.93 5.03 16.70
N GLY A 99 3.11 4.59 16.23
CA GLY A 99 3.29 3.38 15.43
C GLY A 99 2.93 2.08 16.15
N PHE A 100 3.01 2.07 17.49
CA PHE A 100 2.69 0.91 18.31
C PHE A 100 1.30 1.03 18.94
N GLY A 101 0.34 0.22 18.48
CA GLY A 101 -0.94 0.02 19.16
C GLY A 101 -0.82 -0.96 20.33
N LYS A 102 -1.82 -1.00 21.18
CA LYS A 102 -1.80 -1.85 22.41
C LYS A 102 -1.56 -3.33 22.11
N TYR A 103 -2.08 -3.85 21.00
CA TYR A 103 -1.91 -5.26 20.63
C TYR A 103 -0.52 -5.59 20.08
N TYR A 104 0.22 -4.59 19.59
CA TYR A 104 1.62 -4.78 19.22
C TYR A 104 2.48 -5.03 20.46
N HIS A 105 2.28 -4.29 21.54
CA HIS A 105 3.01 -4.48 22.81
C HIS A 105 2.83 -5.88 23.44
N GLU A 106 1.82 -6.64 23.03
CA GLU A 106 1.61 -8.01 23.51
C GLU A 106 2.55 -9.02 22.86
N THR A 107 3.06 -8.75 21.67
CA THR A 107 3.81 -9.72 20.85
C THR A 107 5.14 -9.21 20.35
N VAL A 108 5.31 -7.90 20.22
CA VAL A 108 6.52 -7.27 19.69
C VAL A 108 7.18 -6.45 20.78
N GLU A 109 8.44 -6.71 21.05
CA GLU A 109 9.28 -5.93 21.96
C GLU A 109 9.88 -4.74 21.20
N GLU A 110 9.69 -3.54 21.74
CA GLU A 110 10.30 -2.35 21.17
C GLU A 110 11.79 -2.30 21.46
N SER A 111 12.61 -2.03 20.44
CA SER A 111 14.06 -1.95 20.57
C SER A 111 14.47 -0.83 21.53
N ALA A 112 15.35 -1.15 22.48
CA ALA A 112 15.92 -0.20 23.43
C ALA A 112 17.00 0.73 22.83
N GLN A 113 17.38 0.50 21.56
CA GLN A 113 18.34 1.39 20.88
C GLN A 113 17.72 2.77 20.67
N PRO A 114 18.49 3.86 20.73
CA PRO A 114 17.98 5.18 20.39
C PRO A 114 17.61 5.25 18.90
N PRO A 115 16.55 6.01 18.53
CA PRO A 115 16.25 6.26 17.13
C PRO A 115 17.41 6.96 16.43
N VAL A 116 17.65 6.60 15.17
CA VAL A 116 18.60 7.30 14.33
C VAL A 116 18.05 8.64 13.84
N ASP A 117 18.93 9.53 13.39
CA ASP A 117 18.49 10.67 12.57
C ASP A 117 18.07 10.13 11.18
N VAL A 118 16.76 10.06 10.96
CA VAL A 118 16.20 9.50 9.73
C VAL A 118 16.57 10.33 8.52
N VAL A 119 16.60 11.67 8.63
CA VAL A 119 16.94 12.56 7.51
C VAL A 119 18.40 12.37 7.09
N GLU A 120 19.31 12.29 8.07
CA GLU A 120 20.73 12.02 7.81
C GLU A 120 20.91 10.64 7.18
N ALA A 121 20.28 9.61 7.73
CA ALA A 121 20.35 8.24 7.19
C ALA A 121 19.83 8.14 5.73
N LEU A 122 18.75 8.84 5.40
CA LEU A 122 18.22 8.89 4.03
C LEU A 122 19.20 9.59 3.07
N LYS A 123 19.81 10.70 3.50
CA LYS A 123 20.81 11.43 2.70
C LYS A 123 22.08 10.63 2.48
N ASP A 124 22.61 10.00 3.52
CA ASP A 124 23.83 9.18 3.46
C ASP A 124 23.63 7.98 2.53
N ALA A 125 22.46 7.35 2.63
CA ALA A 125 22.07 6.28 1.73
C ALA A 125 21.67 6.77 0.33
N ARG A 126 21.62 8.08 0.06
CA ARG A 126 21.19 8.67 -1.21
C ARG A 126 19.90 8.06 -1.72
N VAL A 127 18.87 8.05 -0.87
CA VAL A 127 17.57 7.46 -1.17
C VAL A 127 16.84 8.28 -2.23
N ASP A 128 16.28 7.61 -3.24
CA ASP A 128 15.37 8.22 -4.22
C ASP A 128 13.91 8.18 -3.72
N VAL A 129 13.48 7.03 -3.18
CA VAL A 129 12.09 6.78 -2.82
C VAL A 129 11.99 6.17 -1.43
N VAL A 130 11.17 6.75 -0.58
CA VAL A 130 10.80 6.19 0.73
C VAL A 130 9.44 5.50 0.61
N VAL A 131 9.36 4.23 1.02
CA VAL A 131 8.12 3.45 1.08
C VAL A 131 7.70 3.30 2.53
N SER A 132 6.49 3.75 2.87
CA SER A 132 5.92 3.61 4.20
C SER A 132 4.99 2.41 4.30
N TYR A 133 5.33 1.48 5.21
CA TYR A 133 4.60 0.25 5.56
C TYR A 133 4.31 0.17 7.06
N LEU A 134 4.15 1.31 7.72
CA LEU A 134 3.83 1.35 9.14
C LEU A 134 2.46 0.70 9.42
N PRO A 135 2.19 0.28 10.66
CA PRO A 135 0.90 -0.26 11.04
C PRO A 135 -0.24 0.76 10.89
N VAL A 136 -1.43 0.26 10.57
CA VAL A 136 -2.63 1.12 10.51
C VAL A 136 -2.84 1.90 11.80
N GLY A 137 -3.16 3.20 11.66
CA GLY A 137 -3.33 4.13 12.78
C GLY A 137 -2.04 4.83 13.23
N SER A 138 -0.93 4.65 12.51
CA SER A 138 0.34 5.34 12.73
C SER A 138 0.33 6.71 12.04
N GLU A 139 -0.60 7.57 12.42
CA GLU A 139 -0.83 8.86 11.75
C GLU A 139 0.30 9.87 11.97
N GLU A 140 0.79 9.96 13.21
CA GLU A 140 1.90 10.86 13.57
C GLU A 140 3.21 10.34 12.98
N ALA A 141 3.45 9.04 13.11
CA ALA A 141 4.67 8.41 12.59
C ALA A 141 4.76 8.52 11.07
N ASP A 142 3.67 8.27 10.34
CA ASP A 142 3.68 8.34 8.88
C ASP A 142 3.94 9.77 8.38
N ARG A 143 3.30 10.77 9.01
CA ARG A 143 3.57 12.20 8.72
C ARG A 143 5.00 12.61 9.08
N PHE A 144 5.58 12.05 10.14
CA PHE A 144 6.98 12.26 10.48
C PHE A 144 7.90 11.75 9.37
N TYR A 145 7.73 10.51 8.90
CA TYR A 145 8.54 9.96 7.82
C TYR A 145 8.32 10.65 6.48
N ALA A 146 7.09 11.10 6.20
CA ALA A 146 6.81 11.93 5.02
C ALA A 146 7.57 13.27 5.08
N GLN A 147 7.66 13.91 6.26
CA GLN A 147 8.47 15.11 6.43
C GLN A 147 9.97 14.81 6.28
N CYS A 148 10.45 13.69 6.85
CA CYS A 148 11.85 13.26 6.68
C CYS A 148 12.19 13.04 5.18
N ALA A 149 11.26 12.46 4.41
CA ALA A 149 11.44 12.28 2.96
C ALA A 149 11.58 13.63 2.25
N ILE A 150 10.74 14.62 2.57
CA ILE A 150 10.85 15.98 2.04
C ILE A 150 12.20 16.61 2.40
N ASP A 151 12.61 16.54 3.67
CA ASP A 151 13.85 17.15 4.17
C ASP A 151 15.11 16.47 3.62
N ALA A 152 14.99 15.20 3.23
CA ALA A 152 16.06 14.45 2.58
C ALA A 152 16.07 14.58 1.06
N GLY A 153 15.02 15.12 0.45
CA GLY A 153 14.90 15.25 -1.01
C GLY A 153 14.44 13.97 -1.71
N CYS A 154 13.62 13.14 -1.05
CA CYS A 154 13.15 11.85 -1.55
C CYS A 154 11.68 11.93 -1.99
N ALA A 155 11.31 11.13 -2.98
CA ALA A 155 9.93 10.80 -3.26
C ALA A 155 9.31 9.95 -2.12
N PHE A 156 7.99 9.94 -1.99
CA PHE A 156 7.30 9.19 -0.96
C PHE A 156 6.18 8.33 -1.54
N VAL A 157 6.14 7.04 -1.15
CA VAL A 157 5.05 6.10 -1.48
C VAL A 157 4.35 5.75 -0.17
N ASN A 158 3.13 6.29 0.00
CA ASN A 158 2.32 6.06 1.18
C ASN A 158 1.40 4.86 1.01
N CYS A 159 1.75 3.73 1.62
CA CYS A 159 0.94 2.51 1.57
C CYS A 159 -0.13 2.46 2.67
N LEU A 160 -0.15 3.42 3.60
CA LEU A 160 -1.08 3.48 4.72
C LEU A 160 -2.34 4.28 4.39
N PRO A 161 -3.45 4.02 5.11
CA PRO A 161 -4.66 4.85 5.06
C PRO A 161 -4.51 6.15 5.90
N VAL A 162 -3.36 6.79 5.83
CA VAL A 162 -3.08 8.12 6.39
C VAL A 162 -3.13 9.10 5.23
N PHE A 163 -3.96 10.14 5.33
CA PHE A 163 -4.13 11.09 4.25
C PHE A 163 -2.95 12.05 4.19
N ILE A 164 -2.06 11.82 3.22
CA ILE A 164 -0.89 12.65 2.91
C ILE A 164 -0.97 13.12 1.46
N ALA A 165 -0.96 12.21 0.48
CA ALA A 165 -1.07 12.58 -0.93
C ALA A 165 -2.41 13.27 -1.26
N SER A 166 -3.49 12.83 -0.59
CA SER A 166 -4.85 13.37 -0.74
C SER A 166 -5.15 14.58 0.17
N ASP A 167 -4.27 14.91 1.13
CA ASP A 167 -4.39 16.11 1.96
C ASP A 167 -3.79 17.32 1.23
N PRO A 168 -4.57 18.42 1.01
CA PRO A 168 -4.08 19.57 0.24
C PRO A 168 -2.87 20.30 0.84
N GLN A 169 -2.67 20.25 2.16
CA GLN A 169 -1.53 20.90 2.80
C GLN A 169 -0.26 20.09 2.60
N TRP A 170 -0.34 18.76 2.75
CA TRP A 170 0.77 17.86 2.47
C TRP A 170 1.12 17.80 0.99
N ALA A 171 0.10 17.72 0.12
CA ALA A 171 0.28 17.77 -1.33
C ALA A 171 1.05 19.03 -1.75
N ARG A 172 0.74 20.18 -1.14
CA ARG A 172 1.47 21.44 -1.37
C ARG A 172 2.92 21.35 -0.90
N LYS A 173 3.21 20.79 0.27
CA LYS A 173 4.61 20.63 0.75
C LYS A 173 5.46 19.84 -0.26
N PHE A 174 4.95 18.73 -0.78
CA PHE A 174 5.63 17.94 -1.81
C PHE A 174 5.77 18.71 -3.12
N THR A 175 4.75 19.47 -3.51
CA THR A 175 4.80 20.33 -4.71
C THR A 175 5.86 21.42 -4.57
N ASP A 176 5.87 22.14 -3.44
CA ASP A 176 6.83 23.21 -3.17
C ASP A 176 8.28 22.71 -3.05
N ALA A 177 8.45 21.46 -2.60
CA ALA A 177 9.75 20.80 -2.55
C ALA A 177 10.19 20.23 -3.91
N GLY A 178 9.32 20.17 -4.92
CA GLY A 178 9.60 19.56 -6.22
C GLY A 178 9.73 18.03 -6.16
N LEU A 179 9.10 17.37 -5.17
CA LEU A 179 9.21 15.94 -4.92
C LEU A 179 7.87 15.24 -5.20
N PRO A 180 7.85 14.10 -5.89
CA PRO A 180 6.62 13.36 -6.13
C PRO A 180 6.17 12.57 -4.89
N ILE A 181 4.86 12.42 -4.78
CA ILE A 181 4.22 11.52 -3.81
C ILE A 181 3.17 10.65 -4.50
N ILE A 182 3.11 9.37 -4.13
CA ILE A 182 2.05 8.43 -4.49
C ILE A 182 1.37 7.97 -3.21
N GLY A 183 0.06 8.09 -3.11
CA GLY A 183 -0.75 7.75 -1.92
C GLY A 183 -2.23 7.89 -2.23
N ASP A 184 -3.10 7.51 -1.30
CA ASP A 184 -2.88 6.90 0.00
C ASP A 184 -3.61 5.55 0.06
N ASP A 185 -3.17 4.65 0.97
CA ASP A 185 -3.76 3.31 1.18
C ASP A 185 -3.63 2.39 -0.05
N VAL A 186 -2.54 1.63 -0.13
CA VAL A 186 -2.23 0.77 -1.27
C VAL A 186 -3.37 -0.23 -1.59
N LYS A 187 -3.69 -0.36 -2.87
CA LYS A 187 -4.57 -1.41 -3.41
C LYS A 187 -3.84 -2.75 -3.44
N SER A 188 -4.60 -3.82 -3.40
CA SER A 188 -4.12 -5.17 -3.74
C SER A 188 -4.37 -5.42 -5.23
N GLN A 189 -3.68 -6.40 -5.83
CA GLN A 189 -3.92 -6.84 -7.21
C GLN A 189 -5.36 -7.35 -7.40
N ILE A 190 -5.71 -8.40 -6.68
CA ILE A 190 -7.08 -8.88 -6.52
C ILE A 190 -7.42 -8.84 -5.04
N GLY A 191 -8.14 -7.82 -4.61
CA GLY A 191 -8.50 -7.62 -3.21
C GLY A 191 -9.99 -7.41 -3.02
N ALA A 192 -10.44 -7.53 -1.77
CA ALA A 192 -11.85 -7.37 -1.42
C ALA A 192 -12.43 -6.03 -1.90
N THR A 193 -11.67 -4.94 -1.79
CA THR A 193 -12.11 -3.62 -2.23
C THR A 193 -12.25 -3.54 -3.75
N ILE A 194 -11.28 -4.07 -4.50
CA ILE A 194 -11.31 -4.07 -5.97
C ILE A 194 -12.49 -4.90 -6.47
N THR A 195 -12.62 -6.14 -6.01
CA THR A 195 -13.71 -7.03 -6.45
C THR A 195 -15.08 -6.46 -6.06
N HIS A 196 -15.21 -5.88 -4.87
CA HIS A 196 -16.46 -5.28 -4.40
C HIS A 196 -16.86 -4.09 -5.29
N ARG A 197 -15.93 -3.15 -5.57
CA ARG A 197 -16.23 -1.98 -6.39
C ARG A 197 -16.53 -2.33 -7.85
N VAL A 198 -15.83 -3.30 -8.44
CA VAL A 198 -16.09 -3.77 -9.81
C VAL A 198 -17.47 -4.41 -9.90
N LEU A 199 -17.86 -5.24 -8.93
CA LEU A 199 -19.18 -5.86 -8.91
C LEU A 199 -20.29 -4.85 -8.62
N ALA A 200 -20.07 -3.86 -7.75
CA ALA A 200 -21.01 -2.77 -7.52
C ALA A 200 -21.23 -1.96 -8.81
N ARG A 201 -20.16 -1.64 -9.53
CA ARG A 201 -20.23 -0.98 -10.85
C ARG A 201 -20.98 -1.83 -11.88
N LEU A 202 -20.74 -3.16 -11.92
CA LEU A 202 -21.44 -4.07 -12.81
C LEU A 202 -22.97 -4.01 -12.57
N PHE A 203 -23.41 -3.97 -11.33
CA PHE A 203 -24.84 -3.83 -10.99
C PHE A 203 -25.39 -2.53 -11.59
N GLU A 204 -24.73 -1.40 -11.38
CA GLU A 204 -25.15 -0.10 -11.89
C GLU A 204 -25.18 -0.07 -13.43
N GLU A 205 -24.12 -0.52 -14.11
CA GLU A 205 -24.02 -0.58 -15.58
C GLU A 205 -25.10 -1.48 -16.21
N ARG A 206 -25.56 -2.48 -15.46
CA ARG A 206 -26.64 -3.40 -15.89
C ARG A 206 -28.03 -2.92 -15.47
N GLY A 207 -28.16 -1.72 -14.87
CA GLY A 207 -29.42 -1.16 -14.42
C GLY A 207 -30.03 -1.85 -13.20
N VAL A 208 -29.20 -2.51 -12.40
CA VAL A 208 -29.59 -3.13 -11.12
C VAL A 208 -29.31 -2.15 -9.99
N THR A 209 -30.34 -1.82 -9.22
CA THR A 209 -30.19 -0.95 -8.05
C THR A 209 -29.62 -1.75 -6.89
N ILE A 210 -28.55 -1.27 -6.26
CA ILE A 210 -28.02 -1.84 -5.03
C ILE A 210 -28.74 -1.19 -3.86
N ASP A 211 -29.41 -1.97 -3.02
CA ASP A 211 -30.10 -1.49 -1.83
C ASP A 211 -29.16 -1.47 -0.62
N ARG A 212 -28.39 -2.52 -0.44
CA ARG A 212 -27.44 -2.66 0.68
C ARG A 212 -26.29 -3.59 0.33
N THR A 213 -25.19 -3.39 1.03
CA THR A 213 -23.98 -4.19 0.83
C THR A 213 -23.13 -4.29 2.08
N TYR A 214 -22.41 -5.41 2.22
CA TYR A 214 -21.37 -5.52 3.22
C TYR A 214 -20.09 -6.17 2.67
N GLN A 215 -18.99 -5.87 3.34
CA GLN A 215 -17.71 -6.53 3.19
C GLN A 215 -17.12 -6.80 4.57
N LEU A 216 -16.98 -8.07 4.93
CA LEU A 216 -16.35 -8.52 6.17
C LEU A 216 -14.99 -9.11 5.84
N ASN A 217 -13.96 -8.76 6.60
CA ASN A 217 -12.61 -9.25 6.38
C ASN A 217 -12.08 -9.93 7.64
N VAL A 218 -11.44 -11.09 7.47
CA VAL A 218 -10.77 -11.84 8.54
C VAL A 218 -9.37 -12.16 8.05
N GLY A 219 -8.36 -11.99 8.89
CA GLY A 219 -6.96 -12.30 8.57
C GLY A 219 -6.15 -12.69 9.78
N GLY A 220 -4.93 -13.18 9.55
CA GLY A 220 -4.09 -13.71 10.61
C GLY A 220 -2.76 -12.98 10.79
N ASN A 221 -2.50 -11.93 10.01
CA ASN A 221 -1.27 -11.14 10.14
C ASN A 221 -1.39 -10.03 11.22
N MET A 222 -0.27 -9.39 11.51
CA MET A 222 -0.20 -8.36 12.55
C MET A 222 -1.04 -7.12 12.23
N ASP A 223 -1.32 -6.78 10.96
CA ASP A 223 -2.24 -5.68 10.62
C ASP A 223 -3.66 -6.00 11.09
N PHE A 224 -4.13 -7.25 10.92
CA PHE A 224 -5.43 -7.67 11.46
C PHE A 224 -5.47 -7.68 12.98
N LYS A 225 -4.39 -8.10 13.66
CA LYS A 225 -4.29 -8.03 15.13
C LYS A 225 -4.33 -6.58 15.60
N ASN A 226 -3.58 -5.70 14.97
CA ASN A 226 -3.57 -4.25 15.27
C ASN A 226 -4.97 -3.63 15.07
N MET A 227 -5.72 -4.07 14.05
CA MET A 227 -7.07 -3.58 13.77
C MET A 227 -8.13 -3.99 14.80
N LEU A 228 -7.84 -4.86 15.76
CA LEU A 228 -8.72 -5.10 16.91
C LEU A 228 -8.83 -3.84 17.79
N GLU A 229 -7.85 -2.96 17.74
CA GLU A 229 -7.91 -1.61 18.33
C GLU A 229 -8.74 -0.67 17.45
N ARG A 230 -10.05 -0.65 17.68
CA ARG A 230 -11.03 0.03 16.81
C ARG A 230 -10.81 1.53 16.64
N GLU A 231 -10.20 2.16 17.62
CA GLU A 231 -9.87 3.59 17.60
C GLU A 231 -8.85 3.95 16.51
N ARG A 232 -7.97 3.01 16.17
CA ARG A 232 -6.97 3.17 15.11
C ARG A 232 -7.53 3.02 13.68
N LEU A 233 -8.82 2.71 13.53
CA LEU A 233 -9.43 2.35 12.24
C LEU A 233 -10.20 3.49 11.56
N ILE A 234 -10.22 4.67 12.12
CA ILE A 234 -11.08 5.77 11.63
C ILE A 234 -10.75 6.08 10.16
N SER A 235 -9.49 6.37 9.86
CA SER A 235 -9.02 6.68 8.50
C SER A 235 -9.20 5.50 7.55
N LYS A 236 -8.88 4.28 8.00
CA LYS A 236 -9.05 3.07 7.19
C LYS A 236 -10.51 2.79 6.82
N LYS A 237 -11.45 3.05 7.72
CA LYS A 237 -12.89 2.89 7.45
C LYS A 237 -13.35 3.90 6.41
N ILE A 238 -12.92 5.15 6.51
CA ILE A 238 -13.22 6.21 5.54
C ILE A 238 -12.69 5.81 4.16
N SER A 239 -11.39 5.46 4.06
CA SER A 239 -10.74 5.05 2.83
C SER A 239 -11.47 3.92 2.11
N LYS A 240 -11.77 2.81 2.82
CA LYS A 240 -12.44 1.65 2.23
C LYS A 240 -13.88 1.95 1.80
N THR A 241 -14.63 2.72 2.59
CA THR A 241 -16.01 3.08 2.25
C THR A 241 -16.03 3.97 1.00
N GLN A 242 -15.17 4.98 0.94
CA GLN A 242 -15.05 5.85 -0.23
C GLN A 242 -14.66 5.07 -1.49
N ALA A 243 -13.73 4.12 -1.39
CA ALA A 243 -13.32 3.31 -2.53
C ALA A 243 -14.47 2.49 -3.14
N VAL A 244 -15.44 2.02 -2.35
CA VAL A 244 -16.62 1.30 -2.84
C VAL A 244 -17.69 2.28 -3.34
N THR A 245 -18.03 3.31 -2.55
CA THR A 245 -19.13 4.23 -2.87
C THR A 245 -18.84 5.16 -4.05
N SER A 246 -17.57 5.47 -4.32
CA SER A 246 -17.17 6.30 -5.47
C SER A 246 -17.53 5.71 -6.83
N ASN A 247 -17.83 4.40 -6.88
CA ASN A 247 -18.24 3.70 -8.11
C ASN A 247 -19.73 3.42 -8.21
N VAL A 248 -20.52 3.95 -7.28
CA VAL A 248 -21.98 3.78 -7.27
C VAL A 248 -22.61 5.17 -7.22
N GLY A 249 -23.44 5.49 -8.20
CA GLY A 249 -24.13 6.79 -8.32
C GLY A 249 -25.19 7.07 -7.25
N LYS A 250 -25.27 6.24 -6.18
CA LYS A 250 -26.22 6.34 -5.08
C LYS A 250 -25.50 6.56 -3.76
N GLU A 251 -26.04 7.46 -2.94
CA GLU A 251 -25.66 7.57 -1.53
C GLU A 251 -26.35 6.46 -0.72
N PHE A 252 -25.57 5.76 0.11
CA PHE A 252 -26.08 4.75 1.03
C PHE A 252 -26.38 5.37 2.40
N GLU A 253 -27.48 4.95 3.03
CA GLU A 253 -27.64 5.19 4.46
C GLU A 253 -26.59 4.38 5.23
N ALA A 254 -26.14 4.89 6.37
CA ALA A 254 -25.05 4.28 7.15
C ALA A 254 -25.36 2.82 7.60
N ARG A 255 -26.63 2.46 7.72
CA ARG A 255 -27.07 1.11 8.06
C ARG A 255 -27.04 0.13 6.88
N ASP A 256 -27.04 0.64 5.64
CA ASP A 256 -27.16 -0.16 4.41
C ASP A 256 -25.79 -0.48 3.79
N ILE A 257 -24.72 0.07 4.36
CA ILE A 257 -23.35 -0.22 3.96
C ILE A 257 -22.45 -0.55 5.14
N HIS A 258 -21.74 -1.68 5.05
CA HIS A 258 -20.70 -2.02 6.02
C HIS A 258 -19.45 -2.50 5.29
N VAL A 259 -18.35 -1.75 5.41
CA VAL A 259 -17.04 -2.13 4.87
C VAL A 259 -16.00 -1.99 5.97
N GLY A 260 -15.37 -3.08 6.33
CA GLY A 260 -14.36 -2.96 7.39
C GLY A 260 -13.60 -4.24 7.69
N PRO A 261 -12.54 -4.12 8.50
CA PRO A 261 -11.96 -5.26 9.17
C PRO A 261 -12.99 -5.82 10.14
N SER A 262 -13.04 -7.13 10.25
CA SER A 262 -14.02 -7.81 11.09
C SER A 262 -13.35 -8.50 12.27
N ASP A 263 -12.31 -9.33 12.03
CA ASP A 263 -11.70 -10.12 13.09
C ASP A 263 -10.27 -10.58 12.75
N TYR A 264 -9.58 -11.09 13.78
CA TYR A 264 -8.24 -11.65 13.71
C TYR A 264 -8.27 -13.14 14.10
N VAL A 265 -7.64 -13.97 13.29
CA VAL A 265 -7.48 -15.41 13.53
C VAL A 265 -6.03 -15.81 13.25
N GLY A 266 -5.20 -15.90 14.29
CA GLY A 266 -3.74 -16.01 14.19
C GLY A 266 -3.20 -17.17 13.33
N TRP A 267 -3.87 -18.34 13.33
CA TRP A 267 -3.45 -19.48 12.52
C TRP A 267 -3.69 -19.31 11.00
N LEU A 268 -4.32 -18.21 10.57
CA LEU A 268 -4.43 -17.89 9.15
C LEU A 268 -3.11 -17.36 8.57
N ASP A 269 -2.15 -17.01 9.42
CA ASP A 269 -0.91 -16.35 9.00
C ASP A 269 -1.21 -15.10 8.16
N ASP A 270 -0.50 -14.86 7.06
CA ASP A 270 -0.74 -13.72 6.18
C ASP A 270 -1.92 -13.92 5.21
N ARG A 271 -2.75 -14.95 5.42
CA ARG A 271 -3.98 -15.13 4.63
C ARG A 271 -5.08 -14.21 5.10
N LYS A 272 -5.85 -13.75 4.12
CA LYS A 272 -7.03 -12.91 4.32
C LYS A 272 -8.23 -13.49 3.61
N PHE A 273 -9.32 -13.58 4.34
CA PHE A 273 -10.63 -13.89 3.80
C PHE A 273 -11.48 -12.63 3.74
N ALA A 274 -12.21 -12.47 2.63
CA ALA A 274 -13.24 -11.45 2.51
C ALA A 274 -14.57 -12.11 2.15
N PHE A 275 -15.61 -11.75 2.88
CA PHE A 275 -16.99 -12.14 2.60
C PHE A 275 -17.73 -10.90 2.15
N VAL A 276 -18.24 -10.92 0.93
CA VAL A 276 -18.90 -9.75 0.32
C VAL A 276 -20.28 -10.15 -0.17
N ARG A 277 -21.26 -9.29 0.14
CA ARG A 277 -22.63 -9.46 -0.31
C ARG A 277 -23.18 -8.13 -0.82
N LEU A 278 -23.83 -8.17 -1.99
CA LEU A 278 -24.62 -7.09 -2.56
C LEU A 278 -26.06 -7.57 -2.66
N GLU A 279 -27.00 -6.77 -2.20
CA GLU A 279 -28.44 -7.01 -2.35
C GLU A 279 -29.08 -5.83 -3.05
N GLY A 280 -30.02 -6.12 -3.94
CA GLY A 280 -30.69 -5.10 -4.70
C GLY A 280 -31.90 -5.62 -5.45
N HIS A 281 -32.35 -4.87 -6.42
CA HIS A 281 -33.50 -5.22 -7.25
C HIS A 281 -33.27 -4.80 -8.70
N ASN A 282 -33.91 -5.54 -9.61
CA ASN A 282 -33.88 -5.30 -11.04
C ASN A 282 -35.30 -5.08 -11.61
N PHE A 283 -35.51 -5.44 -12.86
CA PHE A 283 -36.79 -5.24 -13.58
C PHE A 283 -38.01 -5.70 -12.75
N GLY A 284 -38.97 -4.79 -12.62
CA GLY A 284 -40.24 -5.06 -11.89
C GLY A 284 -40.06 -5.19 -10.37
N GLY A 285 -38.94 -4.77 -9.81
CA GLY A 285 -38.67 -4.90 -8.37
C GLY A 285 -38.23 -6.31 -7.96
N ALA A 286 -37.88 -7.17 -8.92
CA ALA A 286 -37.43 -8.53 -8.62
C ALA A 286 -36.10 -8.49 -7.84
N PRO A 287 -36.00 -9.16 -6.67
CA PRO A 287 -34.79 -9.13 -5.85
C PRO A 287 -33.65 -9.85 -6.53
N VAL A 288 -32.44 -9.31 -6.34
CA VAL A 288 -31.19 -9.91 -6.77
C VAL A 288 -30.18 -9.82 -5.63
N SER A 289 -29.41 -10.87 -5.44
CA SER A 289 -28.30 -10.87 -4.49
C SER A 289 -27.10 -11.59 -5.09
N LEU A 290 -25.92 -11.07 -4.79
CA LEU A 290 -24.63 -11.68 -5.11
C LEU A 290 -23.85 -11.82 -3.81
N GLU A 291 -23.32 -13.00 -3.57
CA GLU A 291 -22.42 -13.26 -2.45
C GLU A 291 -21.20 -14.03 -2.93
N TYR A 292 -20.02 -13.65 -2.44
CA TYR A 292 -18.78 -14.37 -2.71
C TYR A 292 -17.84 -14.33 -1.53
N LYS A 293 -16.94 -15.30 -1.50
CA LYS A 293 -15.79 -15.38 -0.63
C LYS A 293 -14.52 -15.24 -1.46
N LEU A 294 -13.62 -14.35 -1.04
CA LEU A 294 -12.27 -14.23 -1.58
C LEU A 294 -11.28 -14.70 -0.53
N GLU A 295 -10.28 -15.47 -0.94
CA GLU A 295 -9.12 -15.84 -0.13
C GLU A 295 -7.85 -15.45 -0.87
N VAL A 296 -6.94 -14.75 -0.19
CA VAL A 296 -5.66 -14.31 -0.74
C VAL A 296 -4.56 -14.37 0.33
N TRP A 297 -3.31 -14.48 -0.10
CA TRP A 297 -2.17 -14.05 0.70
C TRP A 297 -2.10 -12.52 0.62
N ASP A 298 -2.24 -11.82 1.75
CA ASP A 298 -2.51 -10.37 1.77
C ASP A 298 -1.31 -9.55 1.29
N SER A 299 -0.14 -9.82 1.85
CA SER A 299 1.07 -9.02 1.57
C SER A 299 1.63 -9.22 0.15
N PRO A 300 1.79 -10.44 -0.38
CA PRO A 300 2.20 -10.64 -1.77
C PRO A 300 1.24 -10.00 -2.77
N ASN A 301 -0.05 -9.98 -2.44
CA ASN A 301 -1.10 -9.44 -3.28
C ASN A 301 -1.04 -7.90 -3.45
N SER A 302 -0.18 -7.23 -2.70
CA SER A 302 0.07 -5.78 -2.84
C SER A 302 1.51 -5.44 -3.25
N ALA A 303 2.44 -6.40 -3.13
CA ALA A 303 3.87 -6.14 -3.38
C ALA A 303 4.16 -5.65 -4.80
N GLY A 304 3.54 -6.26 -5.81
CA GLY A 304 3.70 -5.83 -7.20
C GLY A 304 3.18 -4.42 -7.46
N VAL A 305 2.07 -4.04 -6.81
CA VAL A 305 1.55 -2.66 -6.90
C VAL A 305 2.58 -1.65 -6.38
N VAL A 306 3.28 -2.00 -5.29
CA VAL A 306 4.30 -1.11 -4.72
C VAL A 306 5.57 -1.09 -5.56
N ILE A 307 5.96 -2.22 -6.19
CA ILE A 307 7.05 -2.24 -7.19
C ILE A 307 6.76 -1.24 -8.32
N ASP A 308 5.54 -1.24 -8.84
CA ASP A 308 5.12 -0.31 -9.89
C ASP A 308 5.06 1.13 -9.38
N ALA A 309 4.56 1.37 -8.17
CA ALA A 309 4.51 2.69 -7.54
C ALA A 309 5.91 3.28 -7.30
N ILE A 310 6.88 2.47 -6.87
CA ILE A 310 8.29 2.89 -6.71
C ILE A 310 8.85 3.38 -8.04
N ARG A 311 8.64 2.62 -9.12
CA ARG A 311 9.13 2.99 -10.46
C ARG A 311 8.43 4.23 -11.00
N ALA A 312 7.12 4.36 -10.76
CA ALA A 312 6.37 5.57 -11.10
C ALA A 312 6.88 6.80 -10.34
N ALA A 313 7.16 6.67 -9.03
CA ALA A 313 7.72 7.74 -8.22
C ALA A 313 9.11 8.18 -8.74
N LYS A 314 9.95 7.23 -9.14
CA LYS A 314 11.25 7.52 -9.74
C LYS A 314 11.12 8.24 -11.08
N ILE A 315 10.19 7.82 -11.95
CA ILE A 315 9.89 8.53 -13.20
C ILE A 315 9.46 9.99 -12.91
N GLY A 316 8.63 10.18 -11.87
CA GLY A 316 8.25 11.52 -11.41
C GLY A 316 9.45 12.38 -11.00
N LEU A 317 10.37 11.81 -10.22
CA LEU A 317 11.63 12.47 -9.84
C LEU A 317 12.47 12.88 -11.06
N ASP A 318 12.68 11.96 -11.99
CA ASP A 318 13.52 12.19 -13.17
C ASP A 318 12.93 13.25 -14.10
N ARG A 319 11.60 13.39 -14.09
CA ARG A 319 10.89 14.44 -14.83
C ARG A 319 10.76 15.76 -14.07
N GLY A 320 11.21 15.81 -12.81
CA GLY A 320 11.09 17.00 -11.95
C GLY A 320 9.65 17.35 -11.56
N ILE A 321 8.78 16.33 -11.45
CA ILE A 321 7.37 16.52 -11.12
C ILE A 321 7.22 16.59 -9.60
N GLY A 322 6.76 17.72 -9.07
CA GLY A 322 6.47 17.88 -7.65
C GLY A 322 5.00 17.65 -7.31
N GLY A 323 4.72 17.10 -6.13
CA GLY A 323 3.38 16.85 -5.62
C GLY A 323 2.80 15.50 -6.00
N PRO A 324 1.49 15.29 -5.80
CA PRO A 324 0.85 14.01 -6.07
C PRO A 324 0.89 13.62 -7.55
N LEU A 325 1.31 12.39 -7.82
CA LEU A 325 1.20 11.77 -9.14
C LEU A 325 -0.22 11.21 -9.29
N LEU A 326 -1.10 11.97 -9.96
CA LEU A 326 -2.54 11.70 -9.98
C LEU A 326 -2.90 10.37 -10.65
N SER A 327 -2.34 10.10 -11.84
CA SER A 327 -2.61 8.89 -12.60
C SER A 327 -2.12 7.62 -11.86
N PRO A 328 -0.84 7.52 -11.43
CA PRO A 328 -0.37 6.38 -10.65
C PRO A 328 -1.11 6.22 -9.33
N SER A 329 -1.39 7.31 -8.60
CA SER A 329 -2.14 7.22 -7.33
C SER A 329 -3.55 6.69 -7.55
N SER A 330 -4.26 7.11 -8.61
CA SER A 330 -5.61 6.63 -8.93
C SER A 330 -5.64 5.12 -9.18
N PHE A 331 -4.60 4.58 -9.80
CA PHE A 331 -4.52 3.14 -10.10
C PHE A 331 -4.02 2.32 -8.91
N PHE A 332 -2.98 2.79 -8.22
CA PHE A 332 -2.31 2.02 -7.17
C PHE A 332 -2.92 2.17 -5.77
N MET A 333 -3.69 3.25 -5.51
CA MET A 333 -4.12 3.60 -4.16
C MET A 333 -5.65 3.63 -4.01
N LYS A 334 -6.15 3.32 -2.79
CA LYS A 334 -7.60 3.32 -2.48
C LYS A 334 -8.14 4.72 -2.23
N SER A 335 -7.32 5.60 -1.69
CA SER A 335 -7.66 6.99 -1.38
C SER A 335 -6.73 7.96 -2.10
N PRO A 336 -6.70 7.92 -3.44
CA PRO A 336 -5.88 8.83 -4.22
C PRO A 336 -6.42 10.27 -4.12
N PRO A 337 -5.60 11.28 -4.44
CA PRO A 337 -6.07 12.67 -4.57
C PRO A 337 -7.23 12.85 -5.54
N GLU A 338 -7.28 12.02 -6.58
CA GLU A 338 -8.34 11.98 -7.58
C GLU A 338 -8.81 10.55 -7.79
N GLN A 339 -10.09 10.27 -7.50
CA GLN A 339 -10.70 8.98 -7.76
C GLN A 339 -11.06 8.84 -9.23
N ARG A 340 -10.67 7.72 -9.85
CA ARG A 340 -11.01 7.34 -11.23
C ARG A 340 -11.54 5.92 -11.26
N HIS A 341 -12.26 5.57 -12.32
CA HIS A 341 -12.57 4.16 -12.59
C HIS A 341 -11.28 3.39 -12.89
N ASP A 342 -11.23 2.10 -12.57
CA ASP A 342 -9.98 1.34 -12.66
C ASP A 342 -9.45 1.25 -14.11
N GLU A 343 -10.33 1.20 -15.12
CA GLU A 343 -9.93 1.24 -16.54
C GLU A 343 -9.30 2.59 -16.93
N ASP A 344 -9.92 3.70 -16.51
CA ASP A 344 -9.40 5.05 -16.77
C ASP A 344 -8.10 5.30 -16.01
N ALA A 345 -8.03 4.82 -14.76
CA ALA A 345 -6.83 4.90 -13.94
C ALA A 345 -5.66 4.12 -14.55
N MET A 346 -5.92 2.91 -15.05
CA MET A 346 -4.92 2.10 -15.74
C MET A 346 -4.45 2.79 -17.02
N ALA A 347 -5.38 3.22 -17.88
CA ALA A 347 -5.05 3.89 -19.14
C ALA A 347 -4.24 5.18 -18.91
N SER A 348 -4.63 6.00 -17.92
CA SER A 348 -3.90 7.23 -17.59
C SER A 348 -2.52 6.94 -16.96
N THR A 349 -2.35 5.81 -16.27
CA THR A 349 -1.04 5.38 -15.77
C THR A 349 -0.13 4.96 -16.91
N GLU A 350 -0.66 4.26 -17.92
CA GLU A 350 0.06 3.96 -19.17
C GLU A 350 0.47 5.25 -19.92
N ASP A 351 -0.41 6.24 -19.93
CA ASP A 351 -0.10 7.55 -20.52
C ASP A 351 0.99 8.28 -19.73
N PHE A 352 0.99 8.17 -18.40
CA PHE A 352 2.06 8.69 -17.55
C PHE A 352 3.39 8.00 -17.82
N ILE A 353 3.43 6.65 -17.89
CA ILE A 353 4.63 5.88 -18.22
C ILE A 353 5.21 6.36 -19.55
N ALA A 354 4.37 6.47 -20.57
CA ALA A 354 4.77 6.91 -21.91
C ALA A 354 5.09 8.40 -22.06
N GLY A 355 4.93 9.19 -20.99
CA GLY A 355 5.17 10.64 -21.02
C GLY A 355 4.11 11.45 -21.78
N ARG A 356 2.93 10.86 -22.00
CA ARG A 356 1.79 11.57 -22.65
C ARG A 356 1.01 12.47 -21.71
N VAL A 357 1.04 12.18 -20.40
CA VAL A 357 0.53 13.03 -19.34
C VAL A 357 1.61 13.28 -18.30
N GLU A 358 1.56 14.45 -17.65
CA GLU A 358 2.59 14.85 -16.69
C GLU A 358 2.46 14.09 -15.36
N ARG A 359 1.21 13.96 -14.83
CA ARG A 359 0.95 13.38 -13.51
C ARG A 359 -0.39 12.64 -13.41
#